data_f2a0964a7d5c839c6ca6b1f4cb8b5dbf
#
_entry.id   f2a0964a7d5c839c6ca6b1f4cb8b5dbf
#
_cell.length_a   1.000
_cell.length_b   1.000
_cell.length_c   1.000
_cell.angle_alpha   90.00
_cell.angle_beta   90.00
_cell.angle_gamma   90.00
#
_symmetry.space_group_name_H-M   'P 1'
#
loop_
_entity.id
_entity.type
_entity.pdbx_description
1 polymer ?
#
loop_
_entity_poly.entity_id
_entity_poly.type
_entity_poly.pdbx_seq_one_letter_code
_entity_poly.pdbx_strand_id
1 'polypeptide(L)'
;AEVDEVITDIYEPINNGVYRAGFATSQSAYDDAMDDLFDALDRYDEHLADRRYLVGDSLTEADICMFTTLVRFDQVYHTHFMCNRKFVHQYDNLWPYLRDVYQTDGVAETVNMAHIKEHYYTTHPDVTPTGIIARGPDLDFEAEHDRDRLTGTPPTPTADD
;
A
#
# COMPACT_ATOMS: atom_id res chain seq x y z
N ALA A 1 -8.25 -13.47 -15.50
CA ALA A 1 -7.36 -14.59 -15.06
C ALA A 1 -6.11 -14.03 -14.41
N GLU A 2 -5.22 -13.33 -15.13
CA GLU A 2 -3.95 -12.84 -14.58
C GLU A 2 -4.15 -11.79 -13.45
N VAL A 3 -5.10 -10.87 -13.62
CA VAL A 3 -5.49 -9.90 -12.58
C VAL A 3 -5.97 -10.61 -11.32
N ASP A 4 -6.84 -11.61 -11.46
CA ASP A 4 -7.36 -12.39 -10.32
C ASP A 4 -6.26 -13.19 -9.61
N GLU A 5 -5.28 -13.69 -10.38
CA GLU A 5 -4.12 -14.40 -9.83
C GLU A 5 -3.27 -13.47 -8.98
N VAL A 6 -2.99 -12.25 -9.46
CA VAL A 6 -2.24 -11.23 -8.71
C VAL A 6 -3.02 -10.77 -7.47
N ILE A 7 -4.33 -10.51 -7.59
CA ILE A 7 -5.16 -10.16 -6.43
C ILE A 7 -5.10 -11.26 -5.35
N THR A 8 -5.19 -12.53 -5.77
CA THR A 8 -5.10 -13.66 -4.85
C THR A 8 -3.72 -13.73 -4.19
N ASP A 9 -2.65 -13.50 -4.95
CA ASP A 9 -1.28 -13.57 -4.47
C ASP A 9 -0.93 -12.45 -3.48
N ILE A 10 -1.47 -11.25 -3.64
CA ILE A 10 -1.24 -10.14 -2.72
C ILE A 10 -2.15 -10.14 -1.49
N TYR A 11 -3.30 -10.84 -1.55
CA TYR A 11 -4.32 -10.72 -0.51
C TYR A 11 -3.81 -11.19 0.86
N GLU A 12 -3.36 -12.44 0.97
CA GLU A 12 -2.95 -13.00 2.27
C GLU A 12 -1.67 -12.37 2.83
N PRO A 13 -0.58 -12.16 2.04
CA PRO A 13 0.64 -11.64 2.61
C PRO A 13 0.62 -10.11 2.78
N ILE A 14 -0.10 -9.36 1.95
CA ILE A 14 -0.07 -7.89 1.95
C ILE A 14 -1.36 -7.31 2.48
N ASN A 15 -2.49 -7.44 1.76
CA ASN A 15 -3.74 -6.79 2.15
C ASN A 15 -4.23 -7.27 3.52
N ASN A 16 -4.24 -8.58 3.76
CA ASN A 16 -4.56 -9.19 5.04
C ASN A 16 -3.34 -9.28 5.96
N GLY A 17 -2.14 -9.34 5.40
CA GLY A 17 -0.90 -9.51 6.14
C GLY A 17 -0.63 -8.42 7.17
N VAL A 18 -0.93 -7.17 6.84
CA VAL A 18 -0.80 -6.05 7.79
C VAL A 18 -1.72 -6.23 9.01
N TYR A 19 -2.92 -6.78 8.83
CA TYR A 19 -3.85 -7.10 9.92
C TYR A 19 -3.42 -8.34 10.69
N ARG A 20 -2.90 -9.36 10.01
CA ARG A 20 -2.33 -10.54 10.66
C ARG A 20 -1.21 -10.15 11.62
N ALA A 21 -0.33 -9.23 11.20
CA ALA A 21 0.71 -8.68 12.06
C ALA A 21 0.13 -7.84 13.21
N GLY A 22 -0.75 -6.89 12.89
CA GLY A 22 -1.31 -5.93 13.85
C GLY A 22 -2.16 -6.54 14.95
N PHE A 23 -2.90 -7.61 14.65
CA PHE A 23 -3.76 -8.34 15.59
C PHE A 23 -3.17 -9.66 16.08
N ALA A 24 -1.89 -9.92 15.82
CA ALA A 24 -1.21 -11.10 16.33
C ALA A 24 -1.22 -11.13 17.87
N THR A 25 -1.53 -12.29 18.45
CA THR A 25 -1.58 -12.50 19.91
C THR A 25 -0.38 -13.31 20.42
N SER A 26 0.56 -13.65 19.55
CA SER A 26 1.82 -14.33 19.92
C SER A 26 2.97 -13.80 19.07
N GLN A 27 4.19 -13.90 19.60
CA GLN A 27 5.40 -13.50 18.88
C GLN A 27 5.54 -14.29 17.56
N SER A 28 5.33 -15.60 17.58
CA SER A 28 5.45 -16.42 16.38
C SER A 28 4.45 -16.03 15.29
N ALA A 29 3.19 -15.75 15.64
CA ALA A 29 2.18 -15.32 14.67
C ALA A 29 2.51 -13.95 14.06
N TYR A 30 3.09 -13.05 14.87
CA TYR A 30 3.57 -11.76 14.38
C TYR A 30 4.78 -11.94 13.44
N ASP A 31 5.77 -12.74 13.85
CA ASP A 31 6.98 -12.98 13.06
C ASP A 31 6.63 -13.62 11.71
N ASP A 32 5.78 -14.66 11.69
CA ASP A 32 5.30 -15.30 10.46
C ASP A 32 4.59 -14.30 9.53
N ALA A 33 3.72 -13.44 10.08
CA ALA A 33 3.02 -12.43 9.29
C ALA A 33 3.97 -11.36 8.73
N MET A 34 4.98 -10.96 9.51
CA MET A 34 6.00 -10.00 9.09
C MET A 34 6.89 -10.56 7.97
N ASP A 35 7.29 -11.82 8.08
CA ASP A 35 8.10 -12.48 7.05
C ASP A 35 7.31 -12.57 5.74
N ASP A 36 6.08 -13.10 5.77
CA ASP A 36 5.20 -13.18 4.60
C ASP A 36 4.98 -11.81 3.94
N LEU A 37 4.70 -10.78 4.75
CA LEU A 37 4.43 -9.42 4.27
C LEU A 37 5.64 -8.82 3.56
N PHE A 38 6.80 -8.84 4.18
CA PHE A 38 7.96 -8.17 3.63
C PHE A 38 8.62 -8.95 2.50
N ASP A 39 8.54 -10.28 2.50
CA ASP A 39 8.96 -11.10 1.35
C ASP A 39 8.06 -10.81 0.12
N ALA A 40 6.76 -10.61 0.32
CA ALA A 40 5.86 -10.21 -0.76
C ALA A 40 6.13 -8.78 -1.25
N LEU A 41 6.34 -7.81 -0.34
CA LEU A 41 6.67 -6.43 -0.72
C LEU A 41 8.00 -6.37 -1.48
N ASP A 42 9.03 -7.07 -1.03
CA ASP A 42 10.33 -7.13 -1.71
C ASP A 42 10.17 -7.72 -3.13
N ARG A 43 9.41 -8.81 -3.28
CA ARG A 43 9.10 -9.44 -4.58
C ARG A 43 8.35 -8.51 -5.53
N TYR A 44 7.37 -7.76 -5.02
CA TYR A 44 6.63 -6.80 -5.84
C TYR A 44 7.42 -5.52 -6.15
N ASP A 45 8.34 -5.11 -5.29
CA ASP A 45 9.30 -4.06 -5.61
C ASP A 45 10.17 -4.46 -6.83
N GLU A 46 10.71 -5.67 -6.82
CA GLU A 46 11.46 -6.22 -7.97
C GLU A 46 10.58 -6.35 -9.23
N HIS A 47 9.34 -6.84 -9.10
CA HIS A 47 8.39 -6.96 -10.21
C HIS A 47 8.10 -5.62 -10.90
N LEU A 48 8.04 -4.54 -10.14
CA LEU A 48 7.76 -3.20 -10.62
C LEU A 48 9.00 -2.46 -11.13
N ALA A 49 10.19 -3.06 -11.10
CA ALA A 49 11.41 -2.40 -11.59
C ALA A 49 11.36 -2.11 -13.10
N ASP A 50 10.73 -2.98 -13.87
CA ASP A 50 10.59 -2.89 -15.33
C ASP A 50 9.14 -2.84 -15.84
N ARG A 51 8.15 -2.77 -14.94
CA ARG A 51 6.71 -2.71 -15.24
C ARG A 51 6.08 -1.52 -14.56
N ARG A 52 5.24 -0.78 -15.28
CA ARG A 52 4.52 0.36 -14.71
C ARG A 52 3.41 -0.10 -13.76
N TYR A 53 2.69 -1.16 -14.12
CA TYR A 53 1.55 -1.73 -13.39
C TYR A 53 1.79 -3.19 -13.04
N LEU A 54 0.98 -3.73 -12.14
CA LEU A 54 1.09 -5.12 -11.69
C LEU A 54 0.79 -6.13 -12.80
N VAL A 55 -0.15 -5.78 -13.70
CA VAL A 55 -0.57 -6.64 -14.81
C VAL A 55 -0.67 -5.84 -16.10
N GLY A 56 0.13 -6.21 -17.11
CA GLY A 56 0.09 -5.57 -18.42
C GLY A 56 0.49 -4.09 -18.41
N ASP A 57 -0.07 -3.33 -19.36
CA ASP A 57 0.32 -1.94 -19.64
C ASP A 57 -0.76 -0.93 -19.21
N SER A 58 -1.70 -1.32 -18.36
CA SER A 58 -2.80 -0.48 -17.89
C SER A 58 -3.09 -0.69 -16.42
N LEU A 59 -3.58 0.36 -15.77
CA LEU A 59 -4.09 0.26 -14.40
C LEU A 59 -5.22 -0.78 -14.34
N THR A 60 -5.12 -1.72 -13.42
CA THR A 60 -6.10 -2.79 -13.23
C THR A 60 -6.63 -2.82 -11.79
N GLU A 61 -7.61 -3.66 -11.52
CA GLU A 61 -8.13 -3.89 -10.17
C GLU A 61 -7.02 -4.38 -9.20
N ALA A 62 -6.02 -5.13 -9.71
CA ALA A 62 -4.89 -5.56 -8.89
C ALA A 62 -4.10 -4.36 -8.33
N ASP A 63 -3.87 -3.33 -9.16
CA ASP A 63 -3.19 -2.11 -8.72
C ASP A 63 -3.99 -1.37 -7.66
N ILE A 64 -5.31 -1.30 -7.79
CA ILE A 64 -6.18 -0.68 -6.80
C ILE A 64 -6.17 -1.46 -5.49
N CYS A 65 -6.21 -2.79 -5.53
CA CYS A 65 -6.10 -3.64 -4.34
C CYS A 65 -4.75 -3.43 -3.62
N MET A 66 -3.65 -3.36 -4.35
CA MET A 66 -2.33 -3.06 -3.79
C MET A 66 -2.28 -1.64 -3.21
N PHE A 67 -2.77 -0.65 -3.97
CA PHE A 67 -2.78 0.76 -3.59
C PHE A 67 -3.47 1.00 -2.25
N THR A 68 -4.61 0.37 -2.01
CA THR A 68 -5.37 0.58 -0.75
C THR A 68 -4.55 0.24 0.49
N THR A 69 -3.66 -0.73 0.42
CA THR A 69 -2.75 -1.08 1.51
C THR A 69 -1.54 -0.15 1.54
N LEU A 70 -0.89 0.10 0.39
CA LEU A 70 0.33 0.90 0.33
C LEU A 70 0.10 2.35 0.75
N VAL A 71 -1.02 2.98 0.37
CA VAL A 71 -1.32 4.38 0.72
C VAL A 71 -1.49 4.59 2.24
N ARG A 72 -1.87 3.54 2.96
CA ARG A 72 -2.04 3.53 4.42
C ARG A 72 -0.79 3.06 5.17
N PHE A 73 0.16 2.46 4.45
CA PHE A 73 1.22 1.67 5.07
C PHE A 73 2.10 2.49 6.01
N ASP A 74 2.74 3.52 5.48
CA ASP A 74 3.74 4.29 6.23
C ASP A 74 3.12 5.11 7.36
N GLN A 75 1.91 5.62 7.15
CA GLN A 75 1.26 6.49 8.14
C GLN A 75 0.43 5.73 9.18
N VAL A 76 0.08 4.47 8.91
CA VAL A 76 -0.75 3.66 9.79
C VAL A 76 -0.08 2.32 10.12
N TYR A 77 0.05 1.42 9.16
CA TYR A 77 0.42 0.02 9.44
C TYR A 77 1.82 -0.13 10.02
N HIS A 78 2.76 0.69 9.55
CA HIS A 78 4.13 0.69 10.05
C HIS A 78 4.19 0.94 11.58
N THR A 79 3.42 1.87 12.09
CA THR A 79 3.41 2.24 13.51
C THR A 79 2.32 1.53 14.30
N HIS A 80 1.07 1.61 13.84
CA HIS A 80 -0.10 1.11 14.54
C HIS A 80 -0.10 -0.42 14.61
N PHE A 81 0.23 -1.10 13.52
CA PHE A 81 0.32 -2.55 13.44
C PHE A 81 1.74 -3.11 13.58
N MET A 82 2.72 -2.25 13.86
CA MET A 82 4.13 -2.64 13.98
C MET A 82 4.69 -3.34 12.73
N CYS A 83 4.18 -3.03 11.54
CA CYS A 83 4.74 -3.49 10.28
C CYS A 83 6.02 -2.69 9.93
N ASN A 84 7.00 -2.72 10.82
CA ASN A 84 8.03 -1.69 10.94
C ASN A 84 9.45 -2.12 10.53
N ARG A 85 9.56 -3.16 9.67
CA ARG A 85 10.86 -3.55 9.11
C ARG A 85 11.39 -2.48 8.14
N LYS A 86 10.50 -1.90 7.32
CA LYS A 86 10.83 -0.91 6.28
C LYS A 86 9.59 -0.07 5.95
N PHE A 87 9.78 1.21 5.66
CA PHE A 87 8.72 2.03 5.10
C PHE A 87 8.55 1.79 3.59
N VAL A 88 7.35 2.00 3.06
CA VAL A 88 7.11 1.93 1.60
C VAL A 88 7.92 3.01 0.88
N HIS A 89 8.06 4.22 1.45
CA HIS A 89 8.85 5.28 0.83
C HIS A 89 10.37 4.99 0.76
N GLN A 90 10.83 3.89 1.34
CA GLN A 90 12.23 3.42 1.24
C GLN A 90 12.44 2.39 0.12
N TYR A 91 11.38 1.98 -0.57
CA TYR A 91 11.46 1.08 -1.71
C TYR A 91 11.71 1.83 -3.01
N ASP A 92 12.56 1.29 -3.84
CA ASP A 92 13.00 1.95 -5.08
C ASP A 92 11.90 1.97 -6.15
N ASN A 93 11.01 0.98 -6.15
CA ASN A 93 9.95 0.83 -7.16
C ASN A 93 8.53 0.95 -6.58
N LEU A 94 8.26 0.41 -5.39
CA LEU A 94 6.95 0.53 -4.75
C LEU A 94 6.60 1.98 -4.41
N TRP A 95 7.56 2.79 -3.98
CA TRP A 95 7.30 4.19 -3.67
C TRP A 95 6.91 5.04 -4.90
N PRO A 96 7.68 5.06 -5.99
CA PRO A 96 7.24 5.75 -7.20
C PRO A 96 5.98 5.14 -7.81
N TYR A 97 5.77 3.82 -7.73
CA TYR A 97 4.53 3.18 -8.16
C TYR A 97 3.31 3.68 -7.36
N LEU A 98 3.41 3.76 -6.04
CA LEU A 98 2.35 4.30 -5.18
C LEU A 98 1.98 5.73 -5.59
N ARG A 99 2.98 6.58 -5.88
CA ARG A 99 2.74 7.95 -6.35
C ARG A 99 2.11 8.00 -7.74
N ASP A 100 2.53 7.15 -8.67
CA ASP A 100 1.93 7.05 -10.01
C ASP A 100 0.44 6.69 -9.94
N VAL A 101 0.09 5.70 -9.11
CA VAL A 101 -1.33 5.33 -8.91
C VAL A 101 -2.09 6.47 -8.20
N TYR A 102 -1.51 7.07 -7.15
CA TYR A 102 -2.13 8.21 -6.44
C TYR A 102 -2.42 9.39 -7.38
N GLN A 103 -1.50 9.71 -8.29
CA GLN A 103 -1.60 10.82 -9.24
C GLN A 103 -2.45 10.49 -10.48
N THR A 104 -2.95 9.27 -10.60
CA THR A 104 -3.95 8.92 -11.62
C THR A 104 -5.24 9.70 -11.33
N ASP A 105 -5.82 10.28 -12.39
CA ASP A 105 -7.02 11.12 -12.29
C ASP A 105 -8.14 10.44 -11.48
N GLY A 106 -8.70 11.15 -10.51
CA GLY A 106 -9.78 10.68 -9.65
C GLY A 106 -9.32 9.84 -8.44
N VAL A 107 -8.06 9.40 -8.36
CA VAL A 107 -7.60 8.56 -7.25
C VAL A 107 -7.31 9.40 -6.00
N ALA A 108 -6.61 10.53 -6.13
CA ALA A 108 -6.25 11.39 -5.00
C ALA A 108 -7.46 11.86 -4.19
N GLU A 109 -8.58 12.17 -4.88
CA GLU A 109 -9.82 12.65 -4.25
C GLU A 109 -10.49 11.57 -3.37
N THR A 110 -10.15 10.30 -3.57
CA THR A 110 -10.66 9.19 -2.75
C THR A 110 -9.89 9.04 -1.43
N VAL A 111 -8.73 9.70 -1.28
CA VAL A 111 -7.84 9.54 -0.13
C VAL A 111 -8.02 10.68 0.86
N ASN A 112 -8.54 10.37 2.04
CA ASN A 112 -8.58 11.29 3.16
C ASN A 112 -7.71 10.75 4.31
N MET A 113 -6.45 11.17 4.33
CA MET A 113 -5.47 10.65 5.30
C MET A 113 -5.84 10.98 6.75
N ALA A 114 -6.48 12.12 7.01
CA ALA A 114 -6.92 12.47 8.36
C ALA A 114 -7.98 11.48 8.86
N HIS A 115 -8.98 11.15 8.05
CA HIS A 115 -10.00 10.14 8.40
C HIS A 115 -9.39 8.74 8.54
N ILE A 116 -8.44 8.37 7.65
CA ILE A 116 -7.75 7.07 7.73
C ILE A 116 -7.04 6.95 9.08
N LYS A 117 -6.22 7.91 9.45
CA LYS A 117 -5.47 7.90 10.71
C LYS A 117 -6.39 7.93 11.93
N GLU A 118 -7.38 8.80 11.94
CA GLU A 118 -8.36 8.88 13.01
C GLU A 118 -9.04 7.51 13.21
N HIS A 119 -9.55 6.90 12.13
CA HIS A 119 -10.19 5.59 12.21
C HIS A 119 -9.28 4.57 12.88
N TYR A 120 -8.09 4.31 12.32
CA TYR A 120 -7.24 3.24 12.83
C TYR A 120 -6.78 3.46 14.27
N TYR A 121 -6.29 4.65 14.60
CA TYR A 121 -5.71 4.91 15.92
C TYR A 121 -6.75 5.03 17.03
N THR A 122 -8.00 5.35 16.73
CA THR A 122 -9.04 5.58 17.76
C THR A 122 -10.05 4.42 17.91
N THR A 123 -10.12 3.49 16.94
CA THR A 123 -11.11 2.41 16.94
C THR A 123 -10.55 1.04 17.27
N HIS A 124 -9.25 0.91 17.47
CA HIS A 124 -8.57 -0.34 17.82
C HIS A 124 -7.91 -0.25 19.22
N PRO A 125 -8.70 -0.26 20.32
CA PRO A 125 -8.17 -0.06 21.67
C PRO A 125 -7.25 -1.19 22.12
N ASP A 126 -7.35 -2.37 21.54
CA ASP A 126 -6.44 -3.49 21.84
C ASP A 126 -5.06 -3.32 21.21
N VAL A 127 -4.93 -2.47 20.17
CA VAL A 127 -3.69 -2.18 19.47
C VAL A 127 -3.09 -0.85 19.93
N THR A 128 -3.91 0.20 19.98
CA THR A 128 -3.52 1.53 20.47
C THR A 128 -4.46 1.98 21.59
N PRO A 129 -4.23 1.53 22.84
CA PRO A 129 -5.16 1.78 23.97
C PRO A 129 -5.36 3.25 24.29
N THR A 130 -4.39 4.10 23.99
CA THR A 130 -4.44 5.55 24.27
C THR A 130 -5.27 6.33 23.26
N GLY A 131 -5.54 5.78 22.07
CA GLY A 131 -6.18 6.49 20.96
C GLY A 131 -5.35 7.66 20.42
N ILE A 132 -4.05 7.73 20.76
CA ILE A 132 -3.15 8.78 20.26
C ILE A 132 -2.83 8.53 18.79
N ILE A 133 -3.07 9.55 17.96
CA ILE A 133 -2.81 9.49 16.52
C ILE A 133 -1.36 9.86 16.26
N ALA A 134 -0.59 8.92 15.69
CA ALA A 134 0.81 9.17 15.33
C ALA A 134 0.93 10.28 14.26
N ARG A 135 1.93 11.16 14.38
CA ARG A 135 2.06 12.33 13.48
C ARG A 135 2.67 12.02 12.13
N GLY A 136 3.75 11.26 12.11
CA GLY A 136 4.52 11.00 10.90
C GLY A 136 4.24 9.64 10.26
N PRO A 137 4.98 9.34 9.18
CA PRO A 137 5.85 10.27 8.47
C PRO A 137 5.08 11.31 7.65
N ASP A 138 5.74 12.42 7.32
CA ASP A 138 5.24 13.43 6.39
C ASP A 138 5.63 13.00 4.97
N LEU A 139 4.65 12.66 4.13
CA LEU A 139 4.86 12.10 2.80
C LEU A 139 4.21 12.99 1.74
N ASP A 140 4.94 13.22 0.65
CA ASP A 140 4.43 13.93 -0.51
C ASP A 140 4.06 12.93 -1.61
N PHE A 141 2.78 12.56 -1.69
CA PHE A 141 2.25 11.67 -2.73
C PHE A 141 2.16 12.35 -4.11
N GLU A 142 2.25 13.69 -4.17
CA GLU A 142 2.21 14.47 -5.41
C GLU A 142 3.60 14.76 -5.97
N ALA A 143 4.66 14.37 -5.25
CA ALA A 143 6.02 14.52 -5.76
C ALA A 143 6.23 13.76 -7.07
N GLU A 144 7.08 14.30 -7.93
CA GLU A 144 7.42 13.69 -9.23
C GLU A 144 7.90 12.23 -9.06
N HIS A 145 7.50 11.38 -10.00
CA HIS A 145 7.96 10.01 -10.11
C HIS A 145 8.52 9.76 -11.53
N ASP A 146 9.22 8.64 -11.71
CA ASP A 146 9.86 8.28 -12.97
C ASP A 146 9.15 7.16 -13.75
N ARG A 147 7.90 6.82 -13.35
CA ARG A 147 7.18 5.66 -13.92
C ARG A 147 6.82 5.85 -15.41
N ASP A 148 6.78 7.09 -15.90
CA ASP A 148 6.57 7.40 -17.32
C ASP A 148 7.67 6.87 -18.24
N ARG A 149 8.83 6.48 -17.70
CA ARG A 149 9.89 5.77 -18.43
C ARG A 149 9.51 4.33 -18.82
N LEU A 150 8.51 3.77 -18.17
CA LEU A 150 8.04 2.39 -18.37
C LEU A 150 6.87 2.33 -19.34
N THR A 151 6.67 1.18 -19.97
CA THR A 151 5.52 0.94 -20.84
C THR A 151 4.24 0.96 -20.02
N GLY A 152 3.23 1.63 -20.54
CA GLY A 152 1.90 1.74 -19.94
C GLY A 152 1.41 3.18 -19.91
N THR A 153 0.09 3.33 -19.96
CA THR A 153 -0.58 4.64 -19.98
C THR A 153 -1.62 4.68 -18.86
N PRO A 154 -1.63 5.74 -18.04
CA PRO A 154 -2.71 5.95 -17.08
C PRO A 154 -4.06 6.01 -17.78
N PRO A 155 -5.14 5.56 -17.14
CA PRO A 155 -6.48 5.73 -17.69
C PRO A 155 -6.77 7.22 -17.88
N THR A 156 -7.30 7.57 -19.05
CA THR A 156 -7.80 8.93 -19.30
C THR A 156 -9.22 9.03 -18.72
N PRO A 157 -9.57 10.13 -18.05
CA PRO A 157 -10.95 10.35 -17.64
C PRO A 157 -11.86 10.24 -18.89
N THR A 158 -12.85 9.39 -18.83
CA THR A 158 -13.92 9.46 -19.83
C THR A 158 -14.60 10.81 -19.62
N ALA A 159 -14.50 11.68 -20.63
CA ALA A 159 -15.28 12.92 -20.66
C ALA A 159 -16.74 12.54 -20.89
N ASP A 160 -17.40 12.07 -19.83
CA ASP A 160 -18.87 11.94 -19.79
C ASP A 160 -19.32 11.58 -18.34
N ASP A 161 -19.95 12.50 -17.79
CA ASP A 161 -21.18 12.65 -17.01
C ASP A 161 -21.08 13.71 -15.92
#